data_ecb9638386ee503d03302da801cd6536
#
_entry.id   ecb9638386ee503d03302da801cd6536
#
_cell.length_a   1.000
_cell.length_b   1.000
_cell.length_c   1.000
_cell.angle_alpha   90.00
_cell.angle_beta   90.00
_cell.angle_gamma   90.00
#
_symmetry.space_group_name_H-M   'P 1'
#
loop_
_entity.id
_entity.type
_entity.pdbx_description
1 polymer ?
#
loop_
_entity_poly.entity_id
_entity_poly.type
_entity_poly.pdbx_seq_one_letter_code
_entity_poly.pdbx_strand_id
1 'polypeptide(L)'
;MALNPRQWTTKTTEALNAAMQDALSRGNPEVTVDHVLVALMSQTETIVAPLLAKVGVASTMIRDRSAESLGRQPVAQGGSEPRMSRELTNKLTNADKYRAELKDDFLSVEHLLLAMNDKIGVGSDELLVALKEVRGSHRVSSADPESQFQALDKYSVDLTARARDGKIDPVIGRDEEIRRVIQVLSRRTKNNPVLIGEPGVGKTAIVEGLARRIHDGDVPEGLKGKRLVSLDLASIDRKSTRLNSSH
;
A
#
# COMPACT_ATOMS: atom_id res chain seq x y z
N MET A 1 -26.04 5.58 11.34
CA MET A 1 -25.79 5.78 9.91
C MET A 1 -25.85 4.42 9.24
N ALA A 2 -26.56 4.26 8.15
CA ALA A 2 -26.56 2.98 7.43
C ALA A 2 -25.25 2.85 6.66
N LEU A 3 -24.59 1.70 6.77
CA LEU A 3 -23.40 1.39 6.00
C LEU A 3 -23.74 1.42 4.49
N ASN A 4 -22.94 2.15 3.71
CA ASN A 4 -23.18 2.30 2.27
C ASN A 4 -22.09 1.52 1.50
N PRO A 5 -22.36 0.30 1.01
CA PRO A 5 -21.39 -0.50 0.27
C PRO A 5 -20.85 0.16 -1.01
N ARG A 6 -21.57 1.14 -1.57
CA ARG A 6 -21.13 1.89 -2.76
C ARG A 6 -19.94 2.81 -2.47
N GLN A 7 -19.64 3.07 -1.19
CA GLN A 7 -18.50 3.86 -0.74
C GLN A 7 -17.37 2.99 -0.19
N TRP A 8 -17.31 1.73 -0.52
CA TRP A 8 -16.24 0.82 -0.15
C TRP A 8 -15.25 0.66 -1.30
N THR A 9 -13.97 0.53 -0.97
CA THR A 9 -12.98 0.18 -2.00
C THR A 9 -13.18 -1.26 -2.45
N THR A 10 -12.64 -1.58 -3.62
CA THR A 10 -12.65 -2.95 -4.17
C THR A 10 -12.06 -3.93 -3.16
N LYS A 11 -10.92 -3.61 -2.55
CA LYS A 11 -10.27 -4.46 -1.54
C LYS A 11 -11.10 -4.64 -0.27
N THR A 12 -11.78 -3.59 0.19
CA THR A 12 -12.71 -3.69 1.32
C THR A 12 -13.86 -4.65 1.01
N THR A 13 -14.45 -4.51 -0.18
CA THR A 13 -15.55 -5.36 -0.64
C THR A 13 -15.08 -6.82 -0.78
N GLU A 14 -13.91 -7.06 -1.37
CA GLU A 14 -13.30 -8.39 -1.48
C GLU A 14 -13.09 -9.03 -0.10
N ALA A 15 -12.56 -8.27 0.88
CA ALA A 15 -12.33 -8.79 2.24
C ALA A 15 -13.63 -9.19 2.94
N LEU A 16 -14.68 -8.37 2.85
CA LEU A 16 -15.97 -8.68 3.46
C LEU A 16 -16.68 -9.84 2.78
N ASN A 17 -16.58 -9.96 1.46
CA ASN A 17 -17.10 -11.10 0.72
C ASN A 17 -16.34 -12.39 1.08
N ALA A 18 -15.01 -12.33 1.18
CA ALA A 18 -14.20 -13.47 1.60
C ALA A 18 -14.55 -13.91 3.03
N ALA A 19 -14.75 -12.96 3.94
CA ALA A 19 -15.19 -13.24 5.31
C ALA A 19 -16.57 -13.91 5.36
N MET A 20 -17.51 -13.48 4.52
CA MET A 20 -18.84 -14.09 4.40
C MET A 20 -18.73 -15.54 3.88
N GLN A 21 -17.92 -15.76 2.85
CA GLN A 21 -17.70 -17.09 2.28
C GLN A 21 -17.00 -18.04 3.26
N ASP A 22 -16.03 -17.53 4.05
CA ASP A 22 -15.36 -18.33 5.09
C ASP A 22 -16.35 -18.73 6.20
N ALA A 23 -17.19 -17.81 6.67
CA ALA A 23 -18.24 -18.12 7.65
C ALA A 23 -19.23 -19.16 7.12
N LEU A 24 -19.65 -19.02 5.85
CA LEU A 24 -20.54 -19.98 5.20
C LEU A 24 -19.88 -21.37 5.09
N SER A 25 -18.62 -21.42 4.66
CA SER A 25 -17.89 -22.70 4.49
C SER A 25 -17.65 -23.42 5.81
N ARG A 26 -17.49 -22.70 6.91
CA ARG A 26 -17.35 -23.24 8.27
C ARG A 26 -18.70 -23.58 8.91
N GLY A 27 -19.81 -23.17 8.31
CA GLY A 27 -21.13 -23.31 8.91
C GLY A 27 -21.35 -22.39 10.11
N ASN A 28 -20.60 -21.28 10.22
CA ASN A 28 -20.79 -20.33 11.31
C ASN A 28 -22.05 -19.50 11.08
N PRO A 29 -22.91 -19.29 12.09
CA PRO A 29 -24.15 -18.52 11.95
C PRO A 29 -23.90 -17.01 11.83
N GLU A 30 -22.71 -16.54 12.20
CA GLU A 30 -22.34 -15.14 12.17
C GLU A 30 -20.98 -14.91 11.50
N VAL A 31 -20.89 -13.83 10.74
CA VAL A 31 -19.61 -13.25 10.30
C VAL A 31 -19.07 -12.37 11.40
N THR A 32 -17.93 -12.71 11.94
CA THR A 32 -17.30 -11.99 13.06
C THR A 32 -16.11 -11.15 12.59
N VAL A 33 -15.54 -10.37 13.49
CA VAL A 33 -14.31 -9.59 13.24
C VAL A 33 -13.15 -10.50 12.83
N ASP A 34 -13.07 -11.72 13.41
CA ASP A 34 -12.00 -12.66 13.11
C ASP A 34 -12.05 -13.17 11.66
N HIS A 35 -13.24 -13.38 11.07
CA HIS A 35 -13.37 -13.68 9.64
C HIS A 35 -12.80 -12.57 8.76
N VAL A 36 -13.11 -11.30 9.10
CA VAL A 36 -12.61 -10.14 8.35
C VAL A 36 -11.10 -10.00 8.51
N LEU A 37 -10.56 -10.21 9.72
CA LEU A 37 -9.11 -10.17 9.94
C LEU A 37 -8.38 -11.26 9.15
N VAL A 38 -8.87 -12.49 9.13
CA VAL A 38 -8.29 -13.56 8.29
C VAL A 38 -8.29 -13.16 6.82
N ALA A 39 -9.39 -12.61 6.33
CA ALA A 39 -9.50 -12.15 4.94
C ALA A 39 -8.52 -11.00 4.64
N LEU A 40 -8.44 -9.97 5.51
CA LEU A 40 -7.52 -8.84 5.35
C LEU A 40 -6.04 -9.27 5.37
N MET A 41 -5.67 -10.19 6.30
CA MET A 41 -4.28 -10.69 6.39
C MET A 41 -3.90 -11.60 5.21
N SER A 42 -4.87 -12.14 4.50
CA SER A 42 -4.66 -12.99 3.32
C SER A 42 -4.62 -12.21 2.00
N GLN A 43 -5.06 -10.94 2.00
CA GLN A 43 -4.99 -10.10 0.82
C GLN A 43 -3.54 -9.73 0.50
N THR A 44 -3.19 -9.85 -0.77
CA THR A 44 -1.96 -9.30 -1.34
C THR A 44 -2.23 -7.94 -1.95
N GLU A 45 -1.18 -7.16 -2.13
CA GLU A 45 -1.26 -5.87 -2.81
C GLU A 45 -2.18 -4.86 -2.08
N THR A 46 -2.11 -4.79 -0.75
CA THR A 46 -2.79 -3.79 0.08
C THR A 46 -1.82 -3.07 1.01
N ILE A 47 -2.26 -1.96 1.60
CA ILE A 47 -1.51 -1.22 2.62
C ILE A 47 -1.39 -1.98 3.95
N VAL A 48 -2.11 -3.09 4.13
CA VAL A 48 -2.20 -3.86 5.39
C VAL A 48 -0.82 -4.32 5.85
N ALA A 49 -0.07 -5.01 4.99
CA ALA A 49 1.24 -5.57 5.35
C ALA A 49 2.28 -4.48 5.70
N PRO A 50 2.49 -3.42 4.89
CA PRO A 50 3.41 -2.34 5.24
C PRO A 50 2.97 -1.57 6.50
N LEU A 51 1.67 -1.37 6.73
CA LEU A 51 1.17 -0.70 7.93
C LEU A 51 1.46 -1.51 9.20
N LEU A 52 1.19 -2.81 9.18
CA LEU A 52 1.48 -3.70 10.31
C LEU A 52 2.98 -3.85 10.57
N ALA A 53 3.79 -3.94 9.52
CA ALA A 53 5.25 -3.97 9.66
C ALA A 53 5.78 -2.70 10.33
N LYS A 54 5.18 -1.55 10.04
CA LYS A 54 5.58 -0.26 10.63
C LYS A 54 5.33 -0.20 12.14
N VAL A 55 4.28 -0.85 12.64
CA VAL A 55 3.98 -0.97 14.09
C VAL A 55 4.53 -2.26 14.70
N GLY A 56 5.42 -2.97 14.00
CA GLY A 56 6.12 -4.14 14.54
C GLY A 56 5.25 -5.39 14.70
N VAL A 57 4.09 -5.47 14.04
CA VAL A 57 3.16 -6.59 14.14
C VAL A 57 3.22 -7.47 12.90
N ALA A 58 3.41 -8.77 13.07
CA ALA A 58 3.37 -9.72 11.97
C ALA A 58 1.91 -10.05 11.58
N SER A 59 1.56 -9.85 10.31
CA SER A 59 0.22 -10.19 9.77
C SER A 59 -0.13 -11.66 9.96
N THR A 60 0.86 -12.56 9.87
CA THR A 60 0.69 -14.00 10.12
C THR A 60 0.20 -14.29 11.53
N MET A 61 0.72 -13.60 12.54
CA MET A 61 0.33 -13.78 13.94
C MET A 61 -1.15 -13.40 14.15
N ILE A 62 -1.61 -12.30 13.54
CA ILE A 62 -3.02 -11.87 13.62
C ILE A 62 -3.89 -12.92 12.92
N ARG A 63 -3.52 -13.33 11.70
CA ARG A 63 -4.26 -14.33 10.94
C ARG A 63 -4.40 -15.65 11.70
N ASP A 64 -3.30 -16.17 12.23
CA ASP A 64 -3.29 -17.48 12.90
C ASP A 64 -4.10 -17.44 14.19
N ARG A 65 -4.00 -16.37 14.98
CA ARG A 65 -4.83 -16.15 16.18
C ARG A 65 -6.33 -16.05 15.84
N SER A 66 -6.67 -15.29 14.79
CA SER A 66 -8.06 -15.16 14.35
C SER A 66 -8.58 -16.48 13.80
N ALA A 67 -7.79 -17.24 13.04
CA ALA A 67 -8.16 -18.56 12.54
C ALA A 67 -8.40 -19.57 13.68
N GLU A 68 -7.58 -19.53 14.74
CA GLU A 68 -7.79 -20.35 15.94
C GLU A 68 -9.09 -19.97 16.67
N SER A 69 -9.39 -18.67 16.80
CA SER A 69 -10.66 -18.18 17.37
C SER A 69 -11.86 -18.69 16.57
N LEU A 70 -11.78 -18.66 15.24
CA LEU A 70 -12.82 -19.17 14.35
C LEU A 70 -13.05 -20.68 14.50
N GLY A 71 -12.01 -21.46 14.76
CA GLY A 71 -12.12 -22.90 15.03
C GLY A 71 -12.94 -23.26 16.28
N ARG A 72 -13.14 -22.30 17.18
CA ARG A 72 -13.92 -22.46 18.43
C ARG A 72 -15.36 -21.94 18.31
N GLN A 73 -15.73 -21.37 17.15
CA GLN A 73 -17.08 -20.82 16.97
C GLN A 73 -18.12 -21.93 16.75
N PRO A 74 -19.36 -21.67 17.16
CA PRO A 74 -20.44 -22.63 16.97
C PRO A 74 -20.71 -22.85 15.48
N VAL A 75 -21.02 -24.10 15.13
CA VAL A 75 -21.46 -24.51 13.79
C VAL A 75 -22.96 -24.70 13.82
N ALA A 76 -23.69 -24.00 12.95
CA ALA A 76 -25.14 -24.14 12.84
C ALA A 76 -25.50 -25.32 11.90
N GLN A 77 -26.40 -26.19 12.36
CA GLN A 77 -27.01 -27.20 11.50
C GLN A 77 -28.21 -26.57 10.77
N GLY A 78 -28.09 -26.37 9.45
CA GLY A 78 -29.20 -25.92 8.61
C GLY A 78 -28.98 -24.62 7.87
N GLY A 79 -28.15 -24.62 6.88
CA GLY A 79 -28.11 -23.81 5.63
C GLY A 79 -28.55 -22.33 5.56
N SER A 80 -28.69 -21.62 6.70
CA SER A 80 -29.02 -20.20 6.65
C SER A 80 -27.76 -19.35 6.39
N GLU A 81 -27.92 -18.31 5.59
CA GLU A 81 -26.84 -17.37 5.34
C GLU A 81 -26.32 -16.74 6.66
N PRO A 82 -25.00 -16.66 6.87
CA PRO A 82 -24.43 -16.03 8.04
C PRO A 82 -24.83 -14.55 8.13
N ARG A 83 -25.11 -14.08 9.35
CA ARG A 83 -25.41 -12.68 9.60
C ARG A 83 -24.17 -11.97 10.12
N MET A 84 -24.01 -10.68 9.84
CA MET A 84 -22.96 -9.89 10.49
C MET A 84 -23.19 -9.84 12.01
N SER A 85 -22.17 -10.18 12.78
CA SER A 85 -22.22 -10.06 14.23
C SER A 85 -22.40 -8.58 14.64
N ARG A 86 -22.96 -8.38 15.84
CA ARG A 86 -23.12 -7.03 16.41
C ARG A 86 -21.75 -6.33 16.57
N GLU A 87 -20.72 -7.08 16.96
CA GLU A 87 -19.36 -6.56 17.09
C GLU A 87 -18.86 -6.08 15.73
N LEU A 88 -18.94 -6.88 14.67
CA LEU A 88 -18.51 -6.52 13.33
C LEU A 88 -19.26 -5.28 12.82
N THR A 89 -20.58 -5.23 13.02
CA THR A 89 -21.38 -4.05 12.61
C THR A 89 -20.90 -2.78 13.32
N ASN A 90 -20.56 -2.85 14.59
CA ASN A 90 -20.01 -1.72 15.34
C ASN A 90 -18.62 -1.32 14.82
N LYS A 91 -17.76 -2.30 14.49
CA LYS A 91 -16.43 -2.05 13.90
C LYS A 91 -16.53 -1.37 12.54
N LEU A 92 -17.44 -1.82 11.67
CA LEU A 92 -17.69 -1.18 10.38
C LEU A 92 -18.20 0.26 10.54
N THR A 93 -19.07 0.51 11.53
CA THR A 93 -19.54 1.87 11.85
C THR A 93 -18.39 2.77 12.32
N ASN A 94 -17.47 2.23 13.12
CA ASN A 94 -16.29 2.97 13.57
C ASN A 94 -15.28 3.19 12.42
N ALA A 95 -15.13 2.23 11.54
CA ALA A 95 -14.30 2.38 10.34
C ALA A 95 -14.81 3.53 9.45
N ASP A 96 -16.14 3.69 9.32
CA ASP A 96 -16.72 4.81 8.57
C ASP A 96 -16.47 6.17 9.26
N LYS A 97 -16.40 6.21 10.59
CA LYS A 97 -15.97 7.42 11.31
C LYS A 97 -14.51 7.78 10.98
N TYR A 98 -13.59 6.81 11.01
CA TYR A 98 -12.19 7.03 10.64
C TYR A 98 -12.07 7.51 9.19
N ARG A 99 -12.87 6.94 8.25
CA ARG A 99 -12.94 7.43 6.88
C ARG A 99 -13.30 8.93 6.83
N ALA A 100 -14.34 9.33 7.58
CA ALA A 100 -14.79 10.73 7.62
C ALA A 100 -13.74 11.66 8.26
N GLU A 101 -13.09 11.24 9.36
CA GLU A 101 -12.03 11.98 10.06
C GLU A 101 -10.81 12.20 9.15
N LEU A 102 -10.42 11.18 8.38
CA LEU A 102 -9.32 11.23 7.42
C LEU A 102 -9.71 11.95 6.12
N LYS A 103 -10.99 12.36 5.99
CA LYS A 103 -11.57 13.04 4.81
C LYS A 103 -11.44 12.20 3.53
N ASP A 104 -11.58 10.90 3.65
CA ASP A 104 -11.56 9.97 2.54
C ASP A 104 -12.95 9.79 1.94
N ASP A 105 -13.02 9.63 0.62
CA ASP A 105 -14.29 9.45 -0.09
C ASP A 105 -14.79 8.01 -0.02
N PHE A 106 -13.85 7.05 0.11
CA PHE A 106 -14.15 5.62 0.19
C PHE A 106 -13.61 5.00 1.48
N LEU A 107 -14.37 4.04 2.01
CA LEU A 107 -13.95 3.19 3.13
C LEU A 107 -13.01 2.11 2.60
N SER A 108 -11.77 2.11 3.07
CA SER A 108 -10.69 1.23 2.66
C SER A 108 -10.22 0.30 3.78
N VAL A 109 -9.34 -0.63 3.46
CA VAL A 109 -8.85 -1.66 4.38
C VAL A 109 -8.14 -1.07 5.62
N GLU A 110 -7.46 0.07 5.48
CA GLU A 110 -6.82 0.75 6.62
C GLU A 110 -7.83 1.28 7.64
N HIS A 111 -9.00 1.73 7.21
CA HIS A 111 -10.06 2.15 8.13
C HIS A 111 -10.60 0.96 8.94
N LEU A 112 -10.68 -0.23 8.30
CA LEU A 112 -11.04 -1.47 9.00
C LEU A 112 -9.98 -1.83 10.05
N LEU A 113 -8.69 -1.72 9.71
CA LEU A 113 -7.61 -1.97 10.67
C LEU A 113 -7.67 -1.01 11.87
N LEU A 114 -7.87 0.29 11.62
CA LEU A 114 -8.03 1.28 12.68
C LEU A 114 -9.20 0.94 13.61
N ALA A 115 -10.33 0.51 13.04
CA ALA A 115 -11.51 0.14 13.84
C ALA A 115 -11.33 -1.17 14.61
N MET A 116 -10.44 -2.05 14.15
CA MET A 116 -10.16 -3.36 14.75
C MET A 116 -8.84 -3.38 15.55
N ASN A 117 -8.32 -2.21 15.90
CA ASN A 117 -7.02 -2.02 16.56
C ASN A 117 -6.87 -2.84 17.87
N ASP A 118 -7.92 -3.01 18.64
CA ASP A 118 -7.98 -3.84 19.85
C ASP A 118 -7.71 -5.33 19.56
N LYS A 119 -8.20 -5.83 18.44
CA LYS A 119 -7.93 -7.21 17.98
C LYS A 119 -6.51 -7.37 17.43
N ILE A 120 -5.94 -6.30 16.89
CA ILE A 120 -4.56 -6.27 16.41
C ILE A 120 -3.58 -6.17 17.58
N GLY A 121 -3.98 -5.52 18.67
CA GLY A 121 -3.15 -5.30 19.86
C GLY A 121 -2.29 -4.05 19.78
N VAL A 122 -2.68 -3.07 18.96
CA VAL A 122 -1.98 -1.79 18.75
C VAL A 122 -2.92 -0.64 19.06
N GLY A 123 -2.40 0.44 19.64
CA GLY A 123 -3.19 1.64 19.91
C GLY A 123 -3.66 2.32 18.60
N SER A 124 -4.88 2.90 18.64
CA SER A 124 -5.42 3.63 17.48
C SER A 124 -4.51 4.77 17.03
N ASP A 125 -3.94 5.52 17.99
CA ASP A 125 -3.05 6.66 17.70
C ASP A 125 -1.75 6.21 17.05
N GLU A 126 -1.19 5.09 17.50
CA GLU A 126 0.01 4.48 16.93
C GLU A 126 -0.23 4.03 15.48
N LEU A 127 -1.37 3.37 15.23
CA LEU A 127 -1.78 2.99 13.87
C LEU A 127 -2.02 4.22 12.98
N LEU A 128 -2.59 5.31 13.51
CA LEU A 128 -2.80 6.55 12.77
C LEU A 128 -1.48 7.23 12.39
N VAL A 129 -0.50 7.23 13.29
CA VAL A 129 0.85 7.76 13.01
C VAL A 129 1.51 6.92 11.93
N ALA A 130 1.51 5.60 12.07
CA ALA A 130 2.06 4.69 11.09
C ALA A 130 1.36 4.80 9.72
N LEU A 131 0.04 4.96 9.70
CA LEU A 131 -0.73 5.16 8.48
C LEU A 131 -0.30 6.44 7.75
N LYS A 132 -0.11 7.55 8.46
CA LYS A 132 0.37 8.81 7.88
C LYS A 132 1.76 8.66 7.25
N GLU A 133 2.63 7.89 7.86
CA GLU A 133 3.97 7.64 7.33
C GLU A 133 3.97 6.73 6.10
N VAL A 134 3.15 5.68 6.10
CA VAL A 134 3.04 4.71 4.99
C VAL A 134 2.28 5.31 3.81
N ARG A 135 1.18 6.00 4.07
CA ARG A 135 0.28 6.56 3.07
C ARG A 135 0.70 7.96 2.59
N GLY A 136 1.46 8.71 3.41
CA GLY A 136 1.78 10.12 3.15
C GLY A 136 0.53 11.01 3.20
N SER A 137 0.46 11.97 2.28
CA SER A 137 -0.67 12.90 2.15
C SER A 137 -1.79 12.41 1.20
N HIS A 138 -1.70 11.20 0.71
CA HIS A 138 -2.68 10.66 -0.24
C HIS A 138 -4.02 10.38 0.46
N ARG A 139 -5.12 10.68 -0.25
CA ARG A 139 -6.49 10.39 0.19
C ARG A 139 -7.08 9.26 -0.64
N VAL A 140 -7.96 8.49 -0.04
CA VAL A 140 -8.73 7.44 -0.73
C VAL A 140 -9.89 8.11 -1.49
N SER A 141 -9.60 8.55 -2.71
CA SER A 141 -10.53 9.27 -3.57
C SER A 141 -11.14 8.40 -4.69
N SER A 142 -10.78 7.12 -4.77
CA SER A 142 -11.29 6.18 -5.75
C SER A 142 -11.67 4.85 -5.10
N ALA A 143 -12.46 4.05 -5.79
CA ALA A 143 -12.83 2.69 -5.34
C ALA A 143 -11.65 1.70 -5.45
N ASP A 144 -10.59 2.04 -6.19
CA ASP A 144 -9.39 1.22 -6.37
C ASP A 144 -8.12 2.05 -6.12
N PRO A 145 -7.88 2.49 -4.86
CA PRO A 145 -6.72 3.29 -4.51
C PRO A 145 -5.43 2.48 -4.57
N GLU A 146 -5.51 1.17 -4.32
CA GLU A 146 -4.37 0.27 -4.30
C GLU A 146 -3.72 0.16 -5.68
N SER A 147 -4.49 0.24 -6.76
CA SER A 147 -3.94 0.25 -8.13
C SER A 147 -3.06 1.47 -8.38
N GLN A 148 -3.34 2.61 -7.75
CA GLN A 148 -2.55 3.82 -7.85
C GLN A 148 -1.29 3.77 -6.98
N PHE A 149 -1.41 3.25 -5.74
CA PHE A 149 -0.25 3.06 -4.84
C PHE A 149 0.75 2.07 -5.41
N GLN A 150 0.27 0.98 -5.98
CA GLN A 150 1.11 -0.09 -6.50
C GLN A 150 1.63 0.18 -7.90
N ALA A 151 1.00 1.04 -8.68
CA ALA A 151 1.51 1.40 -10.00
C ALA A 151 2.95 1.94 -9.89
N LEU A 152 3.23 2.80 -8.91
CA LEU A 152 4.58 3.28 -8.65
C LEU A 152 5.52 2.15 -8.21
N ASP A 153 5.14 1.34 -7.22
CA ASP A 153 6.01 0.26 -6.72
C ASP A 153 6.17 -0.89 -7.73
N LYS A 154 5.14 -1.17 -8.51
CA LYS A 154 5.12 -2.27 -9.48
C LYS A 154 5.81 -1.95 -10.80
N TYR A 155 5.81 -0.66 -11.22
CA TYR A 155 6.40 -0.18 -12.46
C TYR A 155 7.59 0.74 -12.24
N SER A 156 8.09 0.83 -11.02
CA SER A 156 9.24 1.63 -10.69
C SER A 156 10.31 0.81 -9.96
N VAL A 157 11.54 1.29 -10.08
CA VAL A 157 12.70 0.74 -9.38
C VAL A 157 13.27 1.85 -8.51
N ASP A 158 13.32 1.64 -7.18
CA ASP A 158 14.00 2.55 -6.27
C ASP A 158 15.52 2.39 -6.43
N LEU A 159 16.12 3.34 -7.16
CA LEU A 159 17.56 3.33 -7.44
C LEU A 159 18.37 3.67 -6.18
N THR A 160 17.84 4.49 -5.28
CA THR A 160 18.52 4.79 -4.00
C THR A 160 18.54 3.58 -3.08
N ALA A 161 17.50 2.77 -3.06
CA ALA A 161 17.49 1.49 -2.35
C ALA A 161 18.50 0.51 -2.97
N ARG A 162 18.54 0.41 -4.32
CA ARG A 162 19.55 -0.42 -5.01
C ARG A 162 20.98 0.03 -4.73
N ALA A 163 21.22 1.34 -4.65
CA ALA A 163 22.53 1.89 -4.28
C ALA A 163 22.92 1.47 -2.85
N ARG A 164 22.01 1.59 -1.90
CA ARG A 164 22.19 1.15 -0.50
C ARG A 164 22.51 -0.35 -0.39
N ASP A 165 21.82 -1.16 -1.19
CA ASP A 165 22.02 -2.62 -1.24
C ASP A 165 23.29 -3.03 -2.02
N GLY A 166 24.08 -2.08 -2.53
CA GLY A 166 25.28 -2.37 -3.33
C GLY A 166 24.99 -2.96 -4.72
N LYS A 167 23.75 -2.81 -5.24
CA LYS A 167 23.30 -3.39 -6.50
C LYS A 167 23.43 -2.43 -7.69
N ILE A 168 24.18 -1.35 -7.53
CA ILE A 168 24.52 -0.40 -8.61
C ILE A 168 26.01 -0.43 -8.85
N ASP A 169 26.40 -0.65 -10.08
CA ASP A 169 27.79 -0.66 -10.49
C ASP A 169 28.43 0.74 -10.36
N PRO A 170 29.75 0.81 -10.11
CA PRO A 170 30.46 2.09 -10.12
C PRO A 170 30.38 2.77 -11.48
N VAL A 171 29.93 4.01 -11.50
CA VAL A 171 29.87 4.80 -12.74
C VAL A 171 31.18 5.56 -12.90
N ILE A 172 31.91 5.30 -13.98
CA ILE A 172 33.22 5.89 -14.27
C ILE A 172 33.08 6.87 -15.43
N GLY A 173 33.74 8.03 -15.31
CA GLY A 173 33.85 9.02 -16.38
C GLY A 173 32.58 9.81 -16.70
N ARG A 174 31.63 9.90 -15.74
CA ARG A 174 30.38 10.67 -15.87
C ARG A 174 30.17 11.69 -14.78
N ASP A 175 31.25 12.09 -14.11
CA ASP A 175 31.17 12.99 -12.96
C ASP A 175 30.64 14.37 -13.31
N GLU A 176 30.99 14.89 -14.47
CA GLU A 176 30.54 16.22 -14.91
C GLU A 176 29.04 16.23 -15.21
N GLU A 177 28.54 15.22 -15.92
CA GLU A 177 27.11 15.10 -16.23
C GLU A 177 26.28 14.91 -14.97
N ILE A 178 26.74 14.08 -14.04
CA ILE A 178 26.07 13.87 -12.76
C ILE A 178 26.03 15.18 -11.95
N ARG A 179 27.14 15.93 -11.87
CA ARG A 179 27.17 17.25 -11.21
C ARG A 179 26.20 18.21 -11.85
N ARG A 180 26.11 18.21 -13.19
CA ARG A 180 25.19 19.10 -13.92
C ARG A 180 23.73 18.75 -13.64
N VAL A 181 23.38 17.46 -13.56
CA VAL A 181 22.05 16.99 -13.17
C VAL A 181 21.74 17.44 -11.74
N ILE A 182 22.65 17.25 -10.79
CA ILE A 182 22.51 17.71 -9.40
C ILE A 182 22.27 19.22 -9.34
N GLN A 183 23.03 20.00 -10.10
CA GLN A 183 22.89 21.44 -10.19
C GLN A 183 21.49 21.88 -10.68
N VAL A 184 20.95 21.19 -11.69
CA VAL A 184 19.60 21.47 -12.22
C VAL A 184 18.54 21.09 -11.20
N LEU A 185 18.64 19.90 -10.59
CA LEU A 185 17.71 19.42 -9.56
C LEU A 185 17.67 20.31 -8.31
N SER A 186 18.78 20.98 -7.98
CA SER A 186 18.89 21.86 -6.82
C SER A 186 18.27 23.26 -7.04
N ARG A 187 17.78 23.57 -8.23
CA ARG A 187 17.12 24.86 -8.52
C ARG A 187 15.74 24.91 -7.86
N ARG A 188 15.30 26.12 -7.50
CA ARG A 188 13.93 26.35 -6.99
C ARG A 188 12.85 26.22 -8.06
N THR A 189 13.18 26.51 -9.31
CA THR A 189 12.30 26.42 -10.47
C THR A 189 13.07 25.86 -11.65
N LYS A 190 12.39 25.28 -12.65
CA LYS A 190 13.01 24.68 -13.84
C LYS A 190 14.06 23.61 -13.46
N ASN A 191 13.70 22.78 -12.48
CA ASN A 191 14.55 21.74 -11.92
C ASN A 191 14.36 20.35 -12.55
N ASN A 192 13.84 20.28 -13.77
CA ASN A 192 13.63 19.03 -14.52
C ASN A 192 14.75 18.88 -15.57
N PRO A 193 15.85 18.16 -15.27
CA PRO A 193 16.89 17.88 -16.25
C PRO A 193 16.41 16.87 -17.31
N VAL A 194 16.82 17.04 -18.55
CA VAL A 194 16.61 16.10 -19.64
C VAL A 194 17.96 15.61 -20.14
N LEU A 195 18.15 14.29 -20.15
CA LEU A 195 19.35 13.65 -20.71
C LEU A 195 19.11 13.29 -22.15
N ILE A 196 19.84 13.94 -23.05
CA ILE A 196 19.76 13.72 -24.51
C ILE A 196 21.02 13.00 -24.99
N GLY A 197 20.86 12.05 -25.90
CA GLY A 197 21.97 11.32 -26.51
C GLY A 197 21.49 10.05 -27.21
N GLU A 198 22.34 9.48 -28.00
CA GLU A 198 22.14 8.22 -28.74
C GLU A 198 21.80 7.05 -27.81
N PRO A 199 21.11 6.01 -28.27
CA PRO A 199 20.98 4.77 -27.51
C PRO A 199 22.34 4.19 -27.14
N GLY A 200 22.47 3.67 -25.89
CA GLY A 200 23.70 3.01 -25.43
C GLY A 200 24.81 3.94 -24.90
N VAL A 201 24.70 5.27 -25.02
CA VAL A 201 25.74 6.21 -24.52
C VAL A 201 25.84 6.34 -23.00
N GLY A 202 25.06 5.56 -22.24
CA GLY A 202 25.15 5.53 -20.77
C GLY A 202 24.27 6.55 -20.05
N LYS A 203 23.14 6.98 -20.63
CA LYS A 203 22.19 7.89 -19.93
C LYS A 203 21.69 7.32 -18.61
N THR A 204 21.41 6.02 -18.57
CA THR A 204 20.97 5.32 -17.33
C THR A 204 22.07 5.31 -16.29
N ALA A 205 23.33 5.15 -16.69
CA ALA A 205 24.46 5.19 -15.77
C ALA A 205 24.58 6.54 -15.03
N ILE A 206 24.24 7.65 -15.68
CA ILE A 206 24.22 8.99 -15.04
C ILE A 206 23.18 9.02 -13.93
N VAL A 207 21.98 8.43 -14.14
CA VAL A 207 20.92 8.38 -13.15
C VAL A 207 21.30 7.43 -12.00
N GLU A 208 21.92 6.29 -12.30
CA GLU A 208 22.44 5.34 -11.30
C GLU A 208 23.57 5.96 -10.46
N GLY A 209 24.48 6.71 -11.09
CA GLY A 209 25.52 7.47 -10.39
C GLY A 209 24.95 8.57 -9.48
N LEU A 210 23.87 9.23 -9.89
CA LEU A 210 23.14 10.16 -9.04
C LEU A 210 22.54 9.46 -7.81
N ALA A 211 21.90 8.29 -8.00
CA ALA A 211 21.35 7.52 -6.89
C ALA A 211 22.42 7.14 -5.85
N ARG A 212 23.60 6.76 -6.32
CA ARG A 212 24.74 6.44 -5.45
C ARG A 212 25.21 7.67 -4.68
N ARG A 213 25.36 8.83 -5.32
CA ARG A 213 25.74 10.07 -4.62
C ARG A 213 24.71 10.53 -3.60
N ILE A 214 23.40 10.34 -3.88
CA ILE A 214 22.35 10.61 -2.88
C ILE A 214 22.51 9.69 -1.67
N HIS A 215 22.76 8.40 -1.90
CA HIS A 215 23.00 7.43 -0.83
C HIS A 215 24.24 7.78 0.00
N ASP A 216 25.35 8.10 -0.66
CA ASP A 216 26.62 8.45 -0.03
C ASP A 216 26.59 9.82 0.65
N GLY A 217 25.52 10.59 0.46
CA GLY A 217 25.38 11.96 0.98
C GLY A 217 26.22 13.02 0.24
N ASP A 218 26.81 12.66 -0.91
CA ASP A 218 27.61 13.56 -1.76
C ASP A 218 26.71 14.39 -2.69
N VAL A 219 25.73 15.04 -2.09
CA VAL A 219 24.75 15.94 -2.73
C VAL A 219 24.39 17.11 -1.82
N PRO A 220 23.92 18.25 -2.39
CA PRO A 220 23.42 19.37 -1.58
C PRO A 220 22.31 18.95 -0.62
N GLU A 221 22.13 19.68 0.50
CA GLU A 221 21.13 19.38 1.56
C GLU A 221 19.71 19.15 1.02
N GLY A 222 19.29 19.86 0.00
CA GLY A 222 17.96 19.70 -0.61
C GLY A 222 17.73 18.35 -1.29
N LEU A 223 18.80 17.59 -1.58
CA LEU A 223 18.75 16.27 -2.22
C LEU A 223 19.11 15.14 -1.25
N LYS A 224 19.68 15.44 -0.07
CA LYS A 224 19.98 14.42 0.93
C LYS A 224 18.71 13.73 1.41
N GLY A 225 18.77 12.43 1.57
CA GLY A 225 17.66 11.59 2.02
C GLY A 225 16.48 11.50 1.04
N LYS A 226 16.61 12.05 -0.18
CA LYS A 226 15.60 11.89 -1.22
C LYS A 226 15.67 10.50 -1.84
N ARG A 227 14.50 9.98 -2.22
CA ARG A 227 14.39 8.73 -3.01
C ARG A 227 14.47 9.07 -4.50
N LEU A 228 15.29 8.34 -5.22
CA LEU A 228 15.34 8.39 -6.69
C LEU A 228 14.69 7.12 -7.23
N VAL A 229 13.57 7.30 -7.91
CA VAL A 229 12.76 6.22 -8.43
C VAL A 229 12.75 6.27 -9.96
N SER A 230 13.10 5.18 -10.60
CA SER A 230 13.02 5.01 -12.05
C SER A 230 11.65 4.43 -12.43
N LEU A 231 10.91 5.09 -13.32
CA LEU A 231 9.59 4.68 -13.77
C LEU A 231 9.67 4.15 -15.21
N ASP A 232 9.17 2.94 -15.44
CA ASP A 232 9.04 2.36 -16.79
C ASP A 232 7.65 2.66 -17.38
N LEU A 233 7.55 3.76 -18.12
CA LEU A 233 6.30 4.18 -18.76
C LEU A 233 5.78 3.17 -19.79
N ALA A 234 6.67 2.41 -20.46
CA ALA A 234 6.28 1.42 -21.46
C ALA A 234 5.56 0.21 -20.83
N SER A 235 5.89 -0.12 -19.60
CA SER A 235 5.23 -1.18 -18.83
C SER A 235 3.84 -0.76 -18.33
N ILE A 236 3.61 0.52 -18.11
CA ILE A 236 2.32 1.08 -17.69
C ILE A 236 1.32 1.05 -18.86
N ASP A 237 1.76 1.45 -20.06
CA ASP A 237 0.90 1.60 -21.23
C ASP A 237 0.41 0.25 -21.81
N ARG A 238 1.22 -0.80 -21.73
CA ARG A 238 0.87 -2.15 -22.22
C ARG A 238 -0.32 -2.79 -21.49
N LYS A 239 -0.62 -2.40 -20.25
CA LYS A 239 -1.77 -2.93 -19.48
C LYS A 239 -3.04 -2.14 -19.67
N SER A 240 -2.96 -0.83 -19.87
CA SER A 240 -4.15 -0.01 -20.18
C SER A 240 -4.80 -0.46 -21.49
N THR A 241 -4.02 -0.88 -22.46
CA THR A 241 -4.50 -1.38 -23.77
C THR A 241 -5.18 -2.77 -23.65
N ARG A 242 -4.77 -3.63 -22.71
CA ARG A 242 -5.40 -4.94 -22.49
C ARG A 242 -6.72 -4.89 -21.76
N LEU A 243 -6.95 -3.90 -20.91
CA LEU A 243 -8.23 -3.71 -20.18
C LEU A 243 -9.34 -3.14 -21.10
N ASN A 244 -8.99 -2.43 -22.17
CA ASN A 244 -9.93 -1.89 -23.14
C ASN A 244 -10.30 -2.84 -24.30
N SER A 245 -9.70 -4.04 -24.38
CA SER A 245 -9.98 -5.03 -25.42
C SER A 245 -10.83 -6.22 -24.96
N SER A 246 -11.45 -6.13 -23.78
CA SER A 246 -12.34 -7.17 -23.22
C SER A 246 -13.76 -6.63 -23.03
N HIS A 247 -14.32 -6.05 -24.09
CA HIS A 247 -15.75 -5.77 -24.24
C HIS A 247 -16.25 -6.39 -25.54
#